data_72517cbdbf02fc0c636ddc52a10a3ea8
#
_entry.id   72517cbdbf02fc0c636ddc52a10a3ea8
#
_cell.length_a   1.000
_cell.length_b   1.000
_cell.length_c   1.000
_cell.angle_alpha   90.00
_cell.angle_beta   90.00
_cell.angle_gamma   90.00
#
_symmetry.space_group_name_H-M   'P 1'
#
loop_
_entity.id
_entity.type
_entity.pdbx_description
1 polymer ?
#
loop_
_entity_poly.entity_id
_entity_poly.type
_entity_poly.pdbx_seq_one_letter_code
_entity_poly.pdbx_strand_id
1 'polypeptide(L)'
;MNDVSDLYTQARTWIGKPATRPTTARDPVNVPMVRRWCEAMGETNPIFVDANAARVEGLAAPVSPPAMMEVWTMSQYRPGGRLKDDSIPVLELFDNAGYTGVVATNIEQEYDRYLLEGDTVSYTAVVDDVSEEKRTGLGIGHFVTIRYEFTDQNGEPVGRMLFRVLKFKPNLAQAPAPAADTGQAAFPHPRPAITHDNAFYWEGIARRELLIQKCSDCGHLRHPPGPACPHCHSLNWETVTASGKATLFSF
;
A
#
# COMPACT_ATOMS: atom_id res chain seq x y z
N MET A 1 -4.55 -5.38 35.09
CA MET A 1 -5.71 -5.64 34.22
C MET A 1 -6.37 -4.30 33.99
N ASN A 2 -6.00 -3.59 32.91
CA ASN A 2 -6.73 -2.36 32.54
C ASN A 2 -8.11 -2.81 32.05
N ASP A 3 -9.12 -2.31 32.70
CA ASP A 3 -10.51 -2.67 32.46
C ASP A 3 -10.88 -2.24 31.02
N VAL A 4 -11.52 -3.09 30.24
CA VAL A 4 -11.97 -2.82 28.86
C VAL A 4 -12.91 -1.61 28.85
N SER A 5 -13.66 -1.39 29.94
CA SER A 5 -14.50 -0.20 30.14
C SER A 5 -13.70 1.10 30.18
N ASP A 6 -12.47 1.07 30.71
CA ASP A 6 -11.57 2.20 30.78
C ASP A 6 -11.00 2.57 29.40
N LEU A 7 -10.57 1.57 28.60
CA LEU A 7 -10.05 1.78 27.25
C LEU A 7 -11.09 2.44 26.33
N TYR A 8 -12.31 1.92 26.32
CA TYR A 8 -13.38 2.49 25.51
C TYR A 8 -13.70 3.93 25.92
N THR A 9 -13.77 4.17 27.24
CA THR A 9 -14.00 5.51 27.79
C THR A 9 -12.88 6.48 27.37
N GLN A 10 -11.63 6.06 27.43
CA GLN A 10 -10.49 6.85 26.96
C GLN A 10 -10.58 7.11 25.45
N ALA A 11 -10.87 6.09 24.64
CA ALA A 11 -10.99 6.23 23.19
C ALA A 11 -12.09 7.20 22.78
N ARG A 12 -13.23 7.19 23.46
CA ARG A 12 -14.33 8.16 23.24
C ARG A 12 -13.94 9.60 23.49
N THR A 13 -12.98 9.86 24.36
CA THR A 13 -12.50 11.25 24.57
C THR A 13 -11.85 11.86 23.33
N TRP A 14 -11.54 11.04 22.32
CA TRP A 14 -11.02 11.48 21.04
C TRP A 14 -12.10 11.96 20.07
N ILE A 15 -13.36 11.60 20.26
CA ILE A 15 -14.46 12.03 19.39
C ILE A 15 -14.50 13.57 19.33
N GLY A 16 -14.51 14.10 18.11
CA GLY A 16 -14.43 15.53 17.81
C GLY A 16 -13.03 16.13 17.86
N LYS A 17 -12.01 15.37 18.27
CA LYS A 17 -10.61 15.85 18.25
C LYS A 17 -9.93 15.51 16.92
N PRO A 18 -8.87 16.27 16.55
CA PRO A 18 -8.07 15.96 15.38
C PRO A 18 -7.55 14.52 15.40
N ALA A 19 -7.82 13.80 14.32
CA ALA A 19 -7.30 12.44 14.12
C ALA A 19 -5.87 12.46 13.55
N THR A 20 -5.59 13.45 12.68
CA THR A 20 -4.28 13.70 12.10
C THR A 20 -4.00 15.20 12.11
N ARG A 21 -2.76 15.58 11.82
CA ARG A 21 -2.48 16.96 11.45
C ARG A 21 -3.15 17.31 10.11
N PRO A 22 -3.49 18.59 9.86
CA PRO A 22 -3.92 19.02 8.54
C PRO A 22 -2.86 18.68 7.50
N THR A 23 -3.29 18.19 6.35
CA THR A 23 -2.39 17.74 5.28
C THR A 23 -2.78 18.44 3.98
N THR A 24 -1.77 18.93 3.26
CA THR A 24 -1.92 19.52 1.94
C THR A 24 -1.25 18.64 0.90
N ALA A 25 -1.86 18.51 -0.27
CA ALA A 25 -1.29 17.82 -1.41
C ALA A 25 0.11 18.37 -1.74
N ARG A 26 1.01 17.47 -2.12
CA ARG A 26 2.40 17.84 -2.49
C ARG A 26 2.48 18.50 -3.86
N ASP A 27 1.61 18.09 -4.74
CA ASP A 27 1.49 18.58 -6.10
C ASP A 27 0.05 19.01 -6.34
N PRO A 28 -0.18 20.04 -7.15
CA PRO A 28 -1.53 20.41 -7.56
C PRO A 28 -2.13 19.34 -8.46
N VAL A 29 -3.45 19.36 -8.59
CA VAL A 29 -4.18 18.53 -9.56
C VAL A 29 -3.59 18.78 -10.95
N ASN A 30 -3.25 17.69 -11.65
CA ASN A 30 -2.58 17.76 -12.94
C ASN A 30 -3.04 16.66 -13.89
N VAL A 31 -3.13 16.99 -15.16
CA VAL A 31 -3.61 16.09 -16.23
C VAL A 31 -2.78 14.81 -16.37
N PRO A 32 -1.44 14.84 -16.29
CA PRO A 32 -0.65 13.61 -16.36
C PRO A 32 -1.04 12.56 -15.32
N MET A 33 -1.24 12.97 -14.08
CA MET A 33 -1.63 12.06 -13.00
C MET A 33 -3.06 11.55 -13.19
N VAL A 34 -4.00 12.42 -13.58
CA VAL A 34 -5.38 12.01 -13.93
C VAL A 34 -5.36 10.94 -15.02
N ARG A 35 -4.61 11.18 -16.10
CA ARG A 35 -4.50 10.22 -17.20
C ARG A 35 -3.98 8.85 -16.72
N ARG A 36 -2.91 8.84 -15.92
CA ARG A 36 -2.32 7.60 -15.41
C ARG A 36 -3.27 6.85 -14.47
N TRP A 37 -4.01 7.59 -13.67
CA TRP A 37 -5.03 7.00 -12.80
C TRP A 37 -6.15 6.37 -13.62
N CYS A 38 -6.68 7.08 -14.62
CA CYS A 38 -7.71 6.56 -15.51
C CYS A 38 -7.24 5.28 -16.23
N GLU A 39 -6.01 5.28 -16.76
CA GLU A 39 -5.41 4.10 -17.39
C GLU A 39 -5.32 2.91 -16.41
N ALA A 40 -4.87 3.15 -15.18
CA ALA A 40 -4.70 2.11 -14.16
C ALA A 40 -6.04 1.53 -13.68
N MET A 41 -7.08 2.37 -13.58
CA MET A 41 -8.40 1.98 -13.09
C MET A 41 -9.33 1.48 -14.21
N GLY A 42 -8.91 1.59 -15.48
CA GLY A 42 -9.77 1.30 -16.62
C GLY A 42 -10.91 2.32 -16.78
N GLU A 43 -10.74 3.56 -16.28
CA GLU A 43 -11.71 4.63 -16.41
C GLU A 43 -11.66 5.20 -17.83
N THR A 44 -12.79 5.18 -18.52
CA THR A 44 -12.89 5.55 -19.94
C THR A 44 -13.72 6.80 -20.21
N ASN A 45 -14.27 7.44 -19.18
CA ASN A 45 -15.05 8.66 -19.37
C ASN A 45 -14.15 9.79 -19.90
N PRO A 46 -14.41 10.28 -21.12
CA PRO A 46 -13.53 11.23 -21.79
C PRO A 46 -13.47 12.59 -21.12
N ILE A 47 -14.43 12.97 -20.28
CA ILE A 47 -14.42 14.28 -19.59
C ILE A 47 -13.18 14.50 -18.73
N PHE A 48 -12.50 13.41 -18.31
CA PHE A 48 -11.32 13.46 -17.47
C PHE A 48 -10.01 13.73 -18.25
N VAL A 49 -10.01 13.49 -19.57
CA VAL A 49 -8.78 13.54 -20.37
C VAL A 49 -8.91 14.29 -21.70
N ASP A 50 -10.13 14.57 -22.16
CA ASP A 50 -10.41 15.24 -23.42
C ASP A 50 -11.15 16.56 -23.21
N ALA A 51 -10.53 17.67 -23.67
CA ALA A 51 -11.08 19.00 -23.48
C ALA A 51 -12.35 19.26 -24.30
N ASN A 52 -12.55 18.58 -25.42
CA ASN A 52 -13.76 18.75 -26.22
C ASN A 52 -14.92 18.02 -25.57
N ALA A 53 -14.71 16.80 -25.09
CA ALA A 53 -15.70 16.06 -24.33
C ALA A 53 -16.12 16.82 -23.06
N ALA A 54 -15.18 17.38 -22.32
CA ALA A 54 -15.47 18.18 -21.14
C ALA A 54 -16.35 19.40 -21.48
N ARG A 55 -16.04 20.14 -22.58
CA ARG A 55 -16.85 21.29 -23.01
C ARG A 55 -18.28 20.91 -23.43
N VAL A 56 -18.47 19.75 -24.07
CA VAL A 56 -19.79 19.25 -24.44
C VAL A 56 -20.66 19.06 -23.20
N GLU A 57 -20.07 18.62 -22.09
CA GLU A 57 -20.75 18.46 -20.79
C GLU A 57 -20.79 19.78 -19.96
N GLY A 58 -20.43 20.91 -20.55
CA GLY A 58 -20.50 22.22 -19.88
C GLY A 58 -19.34 22.53 -18.95
N LEU A 59 -18.28 21.72 -18.96
CA LEU A 59 -17.08 21.93 -18.16
C LEU A 59 -16.08 22.82 -18.93
N ALA A 60 -15.37 23.69 -18.24
CA ALA A 60 -14.39 24.58 -18.86
C ALA A 60 -13.15 23.84 -19.38
N ALA A 61 -12.77 22.75 -18.73
CA ALA A 61 -11.60 21.92 -19.03
C ALA A 61 -11.81 20.50 -18.50
N PRO A 62 -10.95 19.53 -18.83
CA PRO A 62 -10.93 18.24 -18.18
C PRO A 62 -10.84 18.36 -16.66
N VAL A 63 -11.55 17.49 -15.96
CA VAL A 63 -11.64 17.50 -14.51
C VAL A 63 -11.00 16.24 -13.92
N SER A 64 -10.60 16.29 -12.65
CA SER A 64 -10.16 15.09 -11.94
C SER A 64 -11.35 14.17 -11.65
N PRO A 65 -11.22 12.85 -11.84
CA PRO A 65 -12.21 11.90 -11.35
C PRO A 65 -12.49 12.14 -9.87
N PRO A 66 -13.76 12.15 -9.43
CA PRO A 66 -14.10 12.40 -8.03
C PRO A 66 -13.39 11.44 -7.06
N ALA A 67 -13.25 10.17 -7.43
CA ALA A 67 -12.55 9.16 -6.63
C ALA A 67 -11.04 9.47 -6.42
N MET A 68 -10.47 10.40 -7.15
CA MET A 68 -9.10 10.88 -6.91
C MET A 68 -9.00 11.91 -5.77
N MET A 69 -10.07 12.37 -5.16
CA MET A 69 -10.04 13.40 -4.11
C MET A 69 -9.02 13.06 -3.00
N GLU A 70 -9.05 11.83 -2.50
CA GLU A 70 -8.11 11.34 -1.50
C GLU A 70 -6.69 11.15 -2.07
N VAL A 71 -6.59 10.73 -3.33
CA VAL A 71 -5.32 10.38 -3.97
C VAL A 71 -4.33 11.55 -3.96
N TRP A 72 -4.80 12.78 -4.12
CA TRP A 72 -3.97 13.98 -4.13
C TRP A 72 -3.25 14.24 -2.81
N THR A 73 -3.83 13.78 -1.69
CA THR A 73 -3.29 13.99 -0.34
C THR A 73 -2.58 12.76 0.22
N MET A 74 -2.42 11.69 -0.57
CA MET A 74 -1.73 10.48 -0.11
C MET A 74 -0.29 10.75 0.29
N SER A 75 0.12 10.13 1.38
CA SER A 75 1.48 10.23 1.91
C SER A 75 2.51 9.73 0.91
N GLN A 76 3.69 10.34 0.92
CA GLN A 76 4.82 9.84 0.16
C GLN A 76 5.18 8.43 0.59
N TYR A 77 5.42 7.54 -0.39
CA TYR A 77 6.08 6.27 -0.11
C TYR A 77 7.47 6.52 0.47
N ARG A 78 7.76 5.88 1.60
CA ARG A 78 9.07 5.95 2.26
C ARG A 78 9.52 4.53 2.61
N PRO A 79 10.72 4.12 2.17
CA PRO A 79 11.35 2.92 2.71
C PRO A 79 11.46 3.02 4.24
N GLY A 80 11.05 1.97 4.96
CA GLY A 80 11.06 1.97 6.43
C GLY A 80 9.77 2.44 7.11
N GLY A 81 8.71 2.76 6.34
CA GLY A 81 7.37 3.00 6.86
C GLY A 81 7.00 4.46 7.10
N ARG A 82 5.86 4.66 7.78
CA ARG A 82 5.31 6.00 8.08
C ARG A 82 6.17 6.73 9.12
N LEU A 83 6.17 8.06 9.04
CA LEU A 83 6.73 8.89 10.12
C LEU A 83 5.85 8.74 11.38
N LYS A 84 6.47 8.92 12.55
CA LYS A 84 5.72 8.97 13.83
C LYS A 84 4.63 10.05 13.80
N ASP A 85 4.88 11.15 13.11
CA ASP A 85 3.93 12.27 12.98
C ASP A 85 2.71 11.96 12.08
N ASP A 86 2.73 10.85 11.35
CA ASP A 86 1.61 10.39 10.51
C ASP A 86 0.72 9.38 11.26
N SER A 87 0.96 9.20 12.55
CA SER A 87 0.15 8.31 13.39
C SER A 87 -1.22 8.92 13.71
N ILE A 88 -2.18 8.05 13.96
CA ILE A 88 -3.51 8.41 14.42
C ILE A 88 -3.61 8.03 15.90
N PRO A 89 -3.58 9.00 16.83
CA PRO A 89 -3.41 8.72 18.26
C PRO A 89 -4.47 7.77 18.85
N VAL A 90 -5.71 7.86 18.39
CA VAL A 90 -6.77 6.95 18.86
C VAL A 90 -6.52 5.50 18.40
N LEU A 91 -5.90 5.29 17.25
CA LEU A 91 -5.52 3.92 16.78
C LEU A 91 -4.34 3.39 17.58
N GLU A 92 -3.34 4.23 17.90
CA GLU A 92 -2.23 3.87 18.77
C GLU A 92 -2.68 3.50 20.19
N LEU A 93 -3.71 4.15 20.73
CA LEU A 93 -4.31 3.78 22.00
C LEU A 93 -4.78 2.33 21.99
N PHE A 94 -5.41 1.89 20.90
CA PHE A 94 -5.83 0.49 20.71
C PHE A 94 -4.64 -0.46 20.48
N ASP A 95 -3.62 -0.05 19.73
CA ASP A 95 -2.40 -0.84 19.54
C ASP A 95 -1.72 -1.14 20.88
N ASN A 96 -1.57 -0.13 21.72
CA ASN A 96 -0.98 -0.24 23.06
C ASN A 96 -1.79 -1.15 24.02
N ALA A 97 -3.10 -1.27 23.75
CA ALA A 97 -3.99 -2.19 24.48
C ALA A 97 -4.06 -3.60 23.87
N GLY A 98 -3.24 -3.88 22.85
CA GLY A 98 -3.14 -5.20 22.21
C GLY A 98 -4.11 -5.44 21.04
N TYR A 99 -4.84 -4.41 20.57
CA TYR A 99 -5.67 -4.50 19.36
C TYR A 99 -4.82 -4.17 18.12
N THR A 100 -3.82 -5.01 17.86
CA THR A 100 -2.79 -4.74 16.84
C THR A 100 -3.27 -4.98 15.41
N GLY A 101 -4.36 -5.73 15.22
CA GLY A 101 -4.96 -5.91 13.90
C GLY A 101 -5.68 -4.64 13.45
N VAL A 102 -5.58 -4.32 12.16
CA VAL A 102 -6.32 -3.22 11.54
C VAL A 102 -6.83 -3.62 10.16
N VAL A 103 -8.06 -3.29 9.87
CA VAL A 103 -8.65 -3.45 8.53
C VAL A 103 -9.62 -2.32 8.25
N ALA A 104 -9.57 -1.76 7.04
CA ALA A 104 -10.58 -0.84 6.54
C ALA A 104 -11.89 -1.61 6.30
N THR A 105 -13.00 -1.09 6.79
CA THR A 105 -14.31 -1.75 6.67
C THR A 105 -15.28 -0.98 5.81
N ASN A 106 -15.26 0.35 5.85
CA ASN A 106 -16.15 1.21 5.08
C ASN A 106 -15.42 2.48 4.66
N ILE A 107 -15.73 2.94 3.45
CA ILE A 107 -15.39 4.26 2.94
C ILE A 107 -16.66 4.83 2.33
N GLU A 108 -17.06 6.02 2.77
CA GLU A 108 -18.15 6.79 2.21
C GLU A 108 -17.60 8.14 1.80
N GLN A 109 -17.83 8.55 0.55
CA GLN A 109 -17.32 9.80 0.02
C GLN A 109 -18.46 10.61 -0.58
N GLU A 110 -18.45 11.90 -0.30
CA GLU A 110 -19.35 12.89 -0.90
C GLU A 110 -18.50 13.97 -1.55
N TYR A 111 -18.90 14.40 -2.72
CA TYR A 111 -18.16 15.34 -3.55
C TYR A 111 -19.01 16.58 -3.79
N ASP A 112 -18.50 17.74 -3.42
CA ASP A 112 -19.21 19.01 -3.58
C ASP A 112 -19.00 19.59 -4.98
N ARG A 113 -17.81 19.36 -5.57
CA ARG A 113 -17.45 19.76 -6.92
C ARG A 113 -16.37 18.90 -7.54
N TYR A 114 -16.20 19.01 -8.84
CA TYR A 114 -15.01 18.49 -9.50
C TYR A 114 -13.77 19.29 -9.11
N LEU A 115 -12.64 18.60 -9.02
CA LEU A 115 -11.33 19.23 -8.92
C LEU A 115 -10.82 19.58 -10.33
N LEU A 116 -10.29 20.78 -10.46
CA LEU A 116 -9.74 21.32 -11.70
C LEU A 116 -8.22 21.24 -11.71
N GLU A 117 -7.62 21.27 -12.90
CA GLU A 117 -6.16 21.38 -13.02
C GLU A 117 -5.67 22.65 -12.30
N GLY A 118 -4.65 22.48 -11.47
CA GLY A 118 -4.09 23.54 -10.63
C GLY A 118 -4.68 23.64 -9.23
N ASP A 119 -5.80 22.98 -8.92
CA ASP A 119 -6.32 22.92 -7.55
C ASP A 119 -5.30 22.26 -6.63
N THR A 120 -5.13 22.82 -5.44
CA THR A 120 -4.31 22.22 -4.38
C THR A 120 -5.20 21.75 -3.25
N VAL A 121 -5.32 20.44 -3.12
CA VAL A 121 -6.23 19.81 -2.16
C VAL A 121 -5.58 19.75 -0.77
N SER A 122 -6.33 20.12 0.25
CA SER A 122 -5.96 19.95 1.66
C SER A 122 -7.07 19.20 2.38
N TYR A 123 -6.74 18.52 3.48
CA TYR A 123 -7.75 17.99 4.37
C TYR A 123 -7.46 18.29 5.85
N THR A 124 -8.52 18.33 6.63
CA THR A 124 -8.51 18.13 8.07
C THR A 124 -9.25 16.85 8.41
N ALA A 125 -8.84 16.17 9.48
CA ALA A 125 -9.45 14.92 9.88
C ALA A 125 -9.75 14.92 11.38
N VAL A 126 -10.95 14.47 11.75
CA VAL A 126 -11.39 14.34 13.14
C VAL A 126 -11.89 12.92 13.42
N VAL A 127 -11.76 12.46 14.64
CA VAL A 127 -12.40 11.23 15.09
C VAL A 127 -13.89 11.48 15.17
N ASP A 128 -14.67 10.78 14.36
CA ASP A 128 -16.12 10.95 14.26
C ASP A 128 -16.87 10.03 15.23
N ASP A 129 -16.47 8.76 15.30
CA ASP A 129 -17.08 7.77 16.19
C ASP A 129 -16.09 6.69 16.63
N VAL A 130 -16.35 6.13 17.81
CA VAL A 130 -15.67 4.95 18.35
C VAL A 130 -16.73 3.99 18.90
N SER A 131 -16.81 2.78 18.39
CA SER A 131 -17.77 1.79 18.85
C SER A 131 -17.35 1.12 20.16
N GLU A 132 -18.33 0.60 20.90
CA GLU A 132 -18.07 -0.40 21.93
C GLU A 132 -17.34 -1.63 21.33
N GLU A 133 -16.76 -2.45 22.22
CA GLU A 133 -16.12 -3.70 21.80
C GLU A 133 -17.13 -4.62 21.12
N LYS A 134 -16.76 -5.14 19.96
CA LYS A 134 -17.58 -6.07 19.18
C LYS A 134 -16.80 -7.33 18.81
N ARG A 135 -17.52 -8.46 18.82
CA ARG A 135 -16.99 -9.71 18.29
C ARG A 135 -17.21 -9.75 16.78
N THR A 136 -16.16 -10.02 16.04
CA THR A 136 -16.16 -10.15 14.58
C THR A 136 -15.52 -11.46 14.14
N GLY A 137 -15.61 -11.80 12.87
CA GLY A 137 -14.91 -12.96 12.30
C GLY A 137 -13.38 -12.86 12.38
N LEU A 138 -12.82 -11.65 12.49
CA LEU A 138 -11.37 -11.42 12.59
C LEU A 138 -10.87 -11.44 14.04
N GLY A 139 -11.77 -11.28 15.00
CA GLY A 139 -11.45 -11.20 16.42
C GLY A 139 -12.36 -10.22 17.15
N ILE A 140 -11.99 -9.90 18.38
CA ILE A 140 -12.70 -8.91 19.21
C ILE A 140 -12.07 -7.54 18.96
N GLY A 141 -12.88 -6.50 18.73
CA GLY A 141 -12.34 -5.20 18.42
C GLY A 141 -13.32 -4.04 18.47
N HIS A 142 -12.82 -2.86 18.14
CA HIS A 142 -13.55 -1.59 18.11
C HIS A 142 -13.50 -1.01 16.71
N PHE A 143 -14.62 -0.44 16.25
CA PHE A 143 -14.65 0.35 15.03
C PHE A 143 -14.32 1.79 15.38
N VAL A 144 -13.44 2.38 14.60
CA VAL A 144 -13.09 3.81 14.68
C VAL A 144 -13.45 4.43 13.34
N THR A 145 -14.30 5.47 13.37
CA THR A 145 -14.65 6.25 12.18
C THR A 145 -13.92 7.58 12.23
N ILE A 146 -13.27 7.94 11.13
CA ILE A 146 -12.56 9.20 10.96
C ILE A 146 -13.26 9.94 9.82
N ARG A 147 -13.59 11.21 10.07
CA ARG A 147 -14.18 12.10 9.10
C ARG A 147 -13.12 13.05 8.57
N TYR A 148 -12.98 13.09 7.26
CA TYR A 148 -12.10 13.97 6.52
C TYR A 148 -12.93 15.02 5.79
N GLU A 149 -12.53 16.28 5.91
CA GLU A 149 -13.09 17.42 5.19
C GLU A 149 -12.02 17.94 4.25
N PHE A 150 -12.32 17.92 2.96
CA PHE A 150 -11.39 18.33 1.91
C PHE A 150 -11.72 19.73 1.42
N THR A 151 -10.69 20.55 1.26
CA THR A 151 -10.79 21.92 0.75
C THR A 151 -9.75 22.15 -0.35
N ASP A 152 -9.98 23.17 -1.17
CA ASP A 152 -8.99 23.66 -2.11
C ASP A 152 -8.03 24.68 -1.47
N GLN A 153 -7.18 25.32 -2.28
CA GLN A 153 -6.22 26.35 -1.88
C GLN A 153 -6.84 27.63 -1.33
N ASN A 154 -8.12 27.87 -1.58
CA ASN A 154 -8.88 29.03 -1.09
C ASN A 154 -9.68 28.70 0.19
N GLY A 155 -9.66 27.43 0.63
CA GLY A 155 -10.47 26.94 1.73
C GLY A 155 -11.91 26.58 1.31
N GLU A 156 -12.21 26.57 0.01
CA GLU A 156 -13.53 26.19 -0.48
C GLU A 156 -13.74 24.67 -0.38
N PRO A 157 -14.92 24.20 0.04
CA PRO A 157 -15.21 22.77 0.15
C PRO A 157 -15.04 22.03 -1.20
N VAL A 158 -14.42 20.87 -1.15
CA VAL A 158 -14.27 19.95 -2.27
C VAL A 158 -15.11 18.70 -2.06
N GLY A 159 -15.18 18.24 -0.84
CA GLY A 159 -15.95 17.07 -0.46
C GLY A 159 -15.54 16.54 0.90
N ARG A 160 -16.13 15.43 1.28
CA ARG A 160 -15.86 14.77 2.58
C ARG A 160 -15.76 13.26 2.43
N MET A 161 -15.10 12.62 3.42
CA MET A 161 -14.96 11.18 3.49
C MET A 161 -15.16 10.70 4.93
N LEU A 162 -15.96 9.65 5.10
CA LEU A 162 -15.99 8.85 6.31
C LEU A 162 -15.20 7.58 6.07
N PHE A 163 -14.14 7.40 6.83
CA PHE A 163 -13.28 6.22 6.77
C PHE A 163 -13.38 5.44 8.06
N ARG A 164 -13.89 4.21 7.99
CA ARG A 164 -14.06 3.34 9.14
C ARG A 164 -13.06 2.21 9.12
N VAL A 165 -12.34 2.04 10.22
CA VAL A 165 -11.43 0.92 10.45
C VAL A 165 -11.89 0.10 11.65
N LEU A 166 -11.62 -1.20 11.60
CA LEU A 166 -11.71 -2.09 12.74
C LEU A 166 -10.30 -2.28 13.32
N LYS A 167 -10.12 -1.92 14.60
CA LYS A 167 -8.95 -2.28 15.41
C LYS A 167 -9.32 -3.51 16.23
N PHE A 168 -8.56 -4.61 16.10
CA PHE A 168 -8.94 -5.88 16.72
C PHE A 168 -7.75 -6.66 17.28
N LYS A 169 -8.04 -7.50 18.25
CA LYS A 169 -7.11 -8.54 18.74
C LYS A 169 -7.20 -9.71 17.79
N PRO A 170 -6.14 -10.03 17.03
CA PRO A 170 -6.16 -11.15 16.10
C PRO A 170 -6.45 -12.45 16.84
N ASN A 171 -7.39 -13.23 16.32
CA ASN A 171 -7.62 -14.56 16.82
C ASN A 171 -6.57 -15.52 16.25
N LEU A 172 -5.45 -15.66 16.95
CA LEU A 172 -4.33 -16.51 16.52
C LEU A 172 -4.71 -18.00 16.38
N ALA A 173 -5.83 -18.42 16.98
CA ALA A 173 -6.36 -19.77 16.80
C ALA A 173 -7.10 -19.94 15.45
N GLN A 174 -7.41 -18.86 14.78
CA GLN A 174 -8.01 -18.82 13.44
C GLN A 174 -7.09 -18.14 12.41
N ALA A 175 -5.78 -18.20 12.60
CA ALA A 175 -4.91 -18.00 11.46
C ALA A 175 -5.47 -18.90 10.34
N PRO A 176 -5.77 -18.39 9.13
CA PRO A 176 -6.27 -19.22 8.07
C PRO A 176 -5.31 -20.40 7.97
N ALA A 177 -5.83 -21.60 8.17
CA ALA A 177 -5.08 -22.79 7.80
C ALA A 177 -4.58 -22.52 6.36
N PRO A 178 -3.33 -22.84 6.02
CA PRO A 178 -2.85 -22.69 4.66
C PRO A 178 -3.96 -23.25 3.79
N ALA A 179 -4.47 -22.44 2.86
CA ALA A 179 -5.70 -22.69 2.12
C ALA A 179 -5.76 -24.17 1.79
N ALA A 180 -6.76 -24.87 2.36
CA ALA A 180 -6.95 -26.28 2.08
C ALA A 180 -7.02 -26.35 0.56
N ASP A 181 -6.20 -27.20 -0.02
CA ASP A 181 -6.15 -27.46 -1.46
C ASP A 181 -7.59 -27.75 -1.93
N THR A 182 -8.27 -26.75 -2.44
CA THR A 182 -9.70 -26.85 -2.83
C THR A 182 -9.84 -27.55 -4.16
N GLY A 183 -8.86 -28.36 -4.59
CA GLY A 183 -8.96 -29.17 -5.81
C GLY A 183 -9.12 -28.34 -7.12
N GLN A 184 -9.13 -27.02 -7.02
CA GLN A 184 -8.94 -26.19 -8.20
C GLN A 184 -7.51 -26.40 -8.66
N ALA A 185 -7.35 -26.88 -9.89
CA ALA A 185 -6.04 -27.08 -10.50
C ALA A 185 -5.19 -25.84 -10.21
N ALA A 186 -4.28 -25.98 -9.25
CA ALA A 186 -3.39 -24.89 -8.89
C ALA A 186 -2.67 -24.53 -10.19
N PHE A 187 -2.81 -23.30 -10.65
CA PHE A 187 -2.01 -22.81 -11.75
C PHE A 187 -0.56 -23.10 -11.37
N PRO A 188 0.14 -23.97 -12.13
CA PRO A 188 1.50 -24.33 -11.78
C PRO A 188 2.32 -23.04 -11.69
N HIS A 189 2.98 -22.84 -10.54
CA HIS A 189 3.88 -21.70 -10.43
C HIS A 189 4.82 -21.65 -11.63
N PRO A 190 5.07 -20.47 -12.23
CA PRO A 190 6.01 -20.35 -13.31
C PRO A 190 7.32 -21.01 -12.93
N ARG A 191 7.75 -22.01 -13.69
CA ARG A 191 9.04 -22.66 -13.48
C ARG A 191 10.08 -21.94 -14.32
N PRO A 192 11.27 -21.67 -13.78
CA PRO A 192 12.34 -21.09 -14.57
C PRO A 192 12.71 -22.00 -15.73
N ALA A 193 12.98 -21.43 -16.90
CA ALA A 193 13.52 -22.17 -18.01
C ALA A 193 14.96 -22.58 -17.70
N ILE A 194 15.24 -23.89 -17.79
CA ILE A 194 16.61 -24.41 -17.66
C ILE A 194 17.28 -24.27 -19.01
N THR A 195 18.35 -23.49 -19.05
CA THR A 195 19.15 -23.20 -20.23
C THR A 195 20.59 -23.72 -20.03
N HIS A 196 21.40 -23.72 -21.09
CA HIS A 196 22.81 -24.05 -21.00
C HIS A 196 23.55 -23.21 -19.94
N ASP A 197 23.18 -21.93 -19.77
CA ASP A 197 23.87 -21.01 -18.88
C ASP A 197 23.54 -21.22 -17.40
N ASN A 198 22.39 -21.82 -17.08
CA ASN A 198 21.92 -21.98 -15.71
C ASN A 198 21.69 -23.44 -15.25
N ALA A 199 21.91 -24.42 -16.14
CA ALA A 199 21.68 -25.84 -15.82
C ALA A 199 22.46 -26.25 -14.55
N PHE A 200 23.75 -25.91 -14.46
CA PHE A 200 24.59 -26.24 -13.32
C PHE A 200 24.01 -25.74 -11.98
N TYR A 201 23.39 -24.56 -11.99
CA TYR A 201 22.76 -23.99 -10.81
C TYR A 201 21.59 -24.86 -10.32
N TRP A 202 20.68 -25.24 -11.23
CA TRP A 202 19.53 -26.08 -10.90
C TRP A 202 19.93 -27.51 -10.50
N GLU A 203 20.97 -28.06 -11.14
CA GLU A 203 21.56 -29.33 -10.72
C GLU A 203 22.18 -29.24 -9.31
N GLY A 204 22.85 -28.15 -9.00
CA GLY A 204 23.35 -27.88 -7.66
C GLY A 204 22.24 -27.83 -6.62
N ILE A 205 21.16 -27.06 -6.90
CA ILE A 205 19.98 -26.98 -6.02
C ILE A 205 19.36 -28.36 -5.78
N ALA A 206 19.27 -29.21 -6.79
CA ALA A 206 18.77 -30.58 -6.62
C ALA A 206 19.63 -31.41 -5.64
N ARG A 207 20.91 -31.10 -5.52
CA ARG A 207 21.84 -31.71 -4.55
C ARG A 207 21.96 -30.91 -3.25
N ARG A 208 21.17 -29.85 -3.06
CA ARG A 208 21.23 -28.90 -1.91
C ARG A 208 22.56 -28.13 -1.84
N GLU A 209 23.15 -27.84 -2.98
CA GLU A 209 24.35 -27.04 -3.14
C GLU A 209 24.00 -25.74 -3.85
N LEU A 210 24.37 -24.61 -3.28
CA LEU A 210 24.26 -23.31 -3.94
C LEU A 210 25.55 -23.03 -4.73
N LEU A 211 25.47 -23.24 -6.04
CA LEU A 211 26.59 -23.02 -6.95
C LEU A 211 26.55 -21.62 -7.53
N ILE A 212 27.62 -20.88 -7.38
CA ILE A 212 27.79 -19.52 -7.91
C ILE A 212 28.76 -19.58 -9.10
N GLN A 213 28.41 -18.89 -10.19
CA GLN A 213 29.27 -18.80 -11.35
C GLN A 213 30.45 -17.84 -11.08
N LYS A 214 31.68 -18.29 -11.38
CA LYS A 214 32.89 -17.51 -11.24
C LYS A 214 33.62 -17.46 -12.59
N CYS A 215 33.97 -16.27 -13.03
CA CYS A 215 34.79 -16.11 -14.22
C CYS A 215 36.19 -16.72 -14.04
N SER A 216 36.64 -17.60 -14.91
CA SER A 216 37.96 -18.24 -14.83
C SER A 216 39.09 -17.25 -15.11
N ASP A 217 38.84 -16.20 -15.91
CA ASP A 217 39.88 -15.25 -16.33
C ASP A 217 40.09 -14.09 -15.36
N CYS A 218 39.03 -13.58 -14.72
CA CYS A 218 39.15 -12.43 -13.79
C CYS A 218 38.66 -12.69 -12.36
N GLY A 219 38.15 -13.89 -12.09
CA GLY A 219 37.68 -14.26 -10.75
C GLY A 219 36.34 -13.67 -10.33
N HIS A 220 35.68 -12.85 -11.17
CA HIS A 220 34.42 -12.20 -10.82
C HIS A 220 33.32 -13.24 -10.58
N LEU A 221 32.68 -13.12 -9.39
CA LEU A 221 31.51 -13.94 -9.03
C LEU A 221 30.24 -13.29 -9.54
N ARG A 222 29.30 -14.09 -10.03
CA ARG A 222 28.01 -13.59 -10.50
C ARG A 222 26.84 -14.52 -10.21
N HIS A 223 25.72 -13.90 -9.91
CA HIS A 223 24.42 -14.52 -9.80
C HIS A 223 23.34 -13.46 -10.13
N PRO A 224 22.34 -13.75 -10.97
CA PRO A 224 22.10 -15.02 -11.67
C PRO A 224 23.18 -15.37 -12.70
N PRO A 225 23.25 -16.67 -13.09
CA PRO A 225 24.18 -17.11 -14.14
C PRO A 225 23.91 -16.43 -15.48
N GLY A 226 24.96 -16.22 -16.26
CA GLY A 226 24.85 -15.64 -17.60
C GLY A 226 25.98 -16.10 -18.54
N PRO A 227 25.85 -15.88 -19.85
CA PRO A 227 26.79 -16.45 -20.86
C PRO A 227 28.18 -15.81 -20.80
N ALA A 228 28.27 -14.50 -20.49
CA ALA A 228 29.55 -13.78 -20.51
C ALA A 228 29.79 -13.06 -19.17
N CYS A 229 31.05 -12.89 -18.81
CA CYS A 229 31.46 -12.11 -17.64
C CYS A 229 31.14 -10.61 -17.86
N PRO A 230 30.37 -9.94 -16.98
CA PRO A 230 30.06 -8.52 -17.15
C PRO A 230 31.27 -7.62 -16.92
N HIS A 231 32.35 -8.13 -16.31
CA HIS A 231 33.55 -7.38 -15.99
C HIS A 231 34.63 -7.45 -17.09
N CYS A 232 34.90 -8.64 -17.66
CA CYS A 232 35.97 -8.81 -18.66
C CYS A 232 35.50 -9.42 -19.97
N HIS A 233 34.18 -9.62 -20.13
CA HIS A 233 33.52 -10.20 -21.34
C HIS A 233 33.96 -11.62 -21.70
N SER A 234 34.72 -12.29 -20.83
CA SER A 234 35.11 -13.71 -21.06
C SER A 234 33.90 -14.64 -20.99
N LEU A 235 33.95 -15.70 -21.80
CA LEU A 235 32.96 -16.78 -21.77
C LEU A 235 33.40 -17.95 -20.89
N ASN A 236 34.66 -17.92 -20.37
CA ASN A 236 35.21 -18.97 -19.54
C ASN A 236 34.74 -18.82 -18.09
N TRP A 237 34.19 -19.88 -17.52
CA TRP A 237 33.71 -19.85 -16.15
C TRP A 237 33.84 -21.22 -15.47
N GLU A 238 33.87 -21.19 -14.16
CA GLU A 238 33.82 -22.32 -13.23
C GLU A 238 32.73 -22.10 -12.19
N THR A 239 32.46 -23.10 -11.36
CA THR A 239 31.51 -22.98 -10.24
C THR A 239 32.24 -22.90 -8.91
N VAL A 240 31.65 -22.13 -7.97
CA VAL A 240 32.07 -22.09 -6.57
C VAL A 240 30.87 -22.42 -5.70
N THR A 241 31.02 -23.37 -4.78
CA THR A 241 29.96 -23.70 -3.82
C THR A 241 29.94 -22.62 -2.73
N ALA A 242 28.77 -22.00 -2.54
CA ALA A 242 28.57 -21.03 -1.48
C ALA A 242 28.61 -21.69 -0.09
N SER A 243 29.17 -20.98 0.88
CA SER A 243 29.35 -21.47 2.26
C SER A 243 28.05 -21.70 3.04
N GLY A 244 26.90 -21.25 2.51
CA GLY A 244 25.63 -21.25 3.20
C GLY A 244 25.49 -20.16 4.28
N LYS A 245 26.51 -19.34 4.48
CA LYS A 245 26.48 -18.19 5.38
C LYS A 245 26.26 -16.90 4.58
N ALA A 246 25.37 -16.04 5.06
CA ALA A 246 25.08 -14.76 4.41
C ALA A 246 24.84 -13.67 5.45
N THR A 247 24.96 -12.42 5.01
CA THR A 247 24.51 -11.24 5.76
C THR A 247 23.31 -10.66 5.05
N LEU A 248 22.24 -10.36 5.79
CA LEU A 248 21.08 -9.66 5.23
C LEU A 248 21.51 -8.24 4.82
N PHE A 249 21.45 -7.98 3.54
CA PHE A 249 21.85 -6.68 2.97
C PHE A 249 20.70 -5.68 2.92
N SER A 250 19.50 -6.14 2.59
CA SER A 250 18.28 -5.32 2.57
C SER A 250 17.05 -6.16 2.85
N PHE A 251 15.97 -5.52 3.31
CA PHE A 251 14.66 -6.15 3.58
C PHE A 251 13.52 -5.17 3.23
#